data_60a4d049284709411e46e6aa8e3b6890
#
_entry.id   60a4d049284709411e46e6aa8e3b6890
#
_cell.length_a   1.000
_cell.length_b   1.000
_cell.length_c   1.000
_cell.angle_alpha   90.00
_cell.angle_beta   90.00
_cell.angle_gamma   90.00
#
_symmetry.space_group_name_H-M   'P 1'
#
loop_
_entity.id
_entity.type
_entity.pdbx_description
1 polymer ?
#
loop_
_entity_poly.entity_id
_entity_poly.type
_entity_poly.pdbx_seq_one_letter_code
_entity_poly.pdbx_strand_id
1 'polypeptide(L)'
;MSVPHSHFRPGRPGAHYSVRKTVKPVNFVCVAPHAKQVALVGDFNDWDPAALPLKRHADGSWTGQVTLGHGHHHYQFLVDGKPALDPRAQGIARNEQNEKVSLIAVS
;
A
#
# COMPACT_ATOMS: atom_id res chain seq x y z
N MET A 1 -2.16 -36.42 24.93
CA MET A 1 -2.35 -35.85 25.00
C MET A 1 -2.51 -35.31 24.56
N SER A 2 -2.07 -35.93 24.55
CA SER A 2 -2.27 -35.09 24.45
C SER A 2 -2.40 -34.51 23.69
N VAL A 3 -2.14 -34.70 23.67
CA VAL A 3 -2.41 -33.95 23.38
C VAL A 3 -2.47 -33.33 22.57
N PRO A 4 -2.20 -33.66 22.70
CA PRO A 4 -2.51 -32.88 22.28
C PRO A 4 -2.66 -32.16 21.42
N HIS A 5 -2.24 -32.19 21.60
CA HIS A 5 -2.49 -31.37 21.32
C HIS A 5 -2.55 -30.61 20.63
N SER A 6 -2.63 -31.40 20.64
CA SER A 6 -2.83 -30.60 20.67
C SER A 6 -2.94 -29.83 20.06
N HIS A 7 -2.53 -30.12 20.24
CA HIS A 7 -2.75 -29.36 20.27
C HIS A 7 -2.77 -28.47 19.73
N PHE A 8 -2.66 -28.86 19.66
CA PHE A 8 -2.86 -27.91 19.84
C PHE A 8 -2.81 -27.14 19.56
N ARG A 9 -2.72 -27.75 19.53
CA ARG A 9 -2.87 -26.88 19.95
C ARG A 9 -3.03 -25.94 19.72
N PRO A 10 -2.77 -26.54 19.72
CA PRO A 10 -3.10 -25.52 20.01
C PRO A 10 -3.30 -24.59 19.61
N GLY A 11 -2.85 -24.97 19.57
CA GLY A 11 -3.14 -24.06 19.90
C GLY A 11 -3.22 -23.28 19.48
N ARG A 12 -3.02 -23.20 19.33
CA ARG A 12 -3.10 -22.31 19.55
C ARG A 12 -3.18 -21.42 19.30
N PRO A 13 -2.94 -21.81 19.26
CA PRO A 13 -3.13 -20.84 19.35
C PRO A 13 -3.20 -20.01 18.85
N GLY A 14 -2.82 -20.22 18.69
CA GLY A 14 -2.80 -19.30 18.62
C GLY A 14 -2.79 -18.60 17.86
N ALA A 15 -2.69 -18.82 17.72
CA ALA A 15 -2.59 -18.03 17.40
C ALA A 15 -2.75 -17.50 16.65
N HIS A 16 -2.68 -17.65 16.38
CA HIS A 16 -2.83 -16.94 16.04
C HIS A 16 -3.25 -16.19 15.57
N TYR A 17 -3.34 -16.27 15.50
CA TYR A 17 -3.70 -15.47 15.32
C TYR A 17 -3.94 -14.67 14.93
N SER A 18 -3.90 -14.89 15.07
CA SER A 18 -3.97 -14.19 14.81
C SER A 18 -3.96 -13.23 14.78
N VAL A 19 -3.46 -13.36 15.28
CA VAL A 19 -3.37 -12.42 15.27
C VAL A 19 -3.46 -11.70 14.69
N ARG A 20 -3.47 -11.55 14.92
CA ARG A 20 -3.88 -10.91 14.20
C ARG A 20 -3.50 -9.82 13.53
N LYS A 21 -3.22 -9.90 12.67
CA LYS A 21 -2.73 -8.89 11.80
C LYS A 21 -3.78 -7.90 11.48
N THR A 22 -3.49 -6.64 11.72
CA THR A 22 -4.37 -5.58 11.33
C THR A 22 -3.97 -5.14 9.93
N VAL A 23 -4.81 -5.45 8.95
CA VAL A 23 -4.64 -4.97 7.57
C VAL A 23 -5.89 -4.23 7.17
N LYS A 24 -5.74 -3.20 6.35
CA LYS A 24 -6.85 -2.36 5.92
C LYS A 24 -6.77 -2.07 4.43
N PRO A 25 -7.90 -2.06 3.72
CA PRO A 25 -7.89 -1.57 2.35
C PRO A 25 -7.72 -0.06 2.34
N VAL A 26 -6.81 0.41 1.51
CA VAL A 26 -6.52 1.84 1.38
C VAL A 26 -6.75 2.23 -0.07
N ASN A 27 -7.52 3.28 -0.28
CA ASN A 27 -7.83 3.77 -1.60
C ASN A 27 -6.88 4.91 -1.95
N PHE A 28 -6.35 4.86 -3.17
CA PHE A 28 -5.47 5.89 -3.69
C PHE A 28 -6.13 6.54 -4.89
N VAL A 29 -6.04 7.86 -4.97
CA VAL A 29 -6.63 8.64 -6.05
C VAL A 29 -5.58 9.60 -6.59
N CYS A 30 -5.41 9.59 -7.90
CA CYS A 30 -4.53 10.52 -8.59
C CYS A 30 -5.32 11.24 -9.67
N VAL A 31 -5.34 12.56 -9.65
CA VAL A 31 -6.02 13.34 -10.67
C VAL A 31 -5.01 13.69 -11.77
N ALA A 32 -5.15 13.02 -12.91
CA ALA A 32 -4.22 13.20 -14.04
C ALA A 32 -5.01 13.02 -15.34
N PRO A 33 -5.84 14.02 -15.71
CA PRO A 33 -6.78 13.85 -16.85
C PRO A 33 -6.09 13.66 -18.19
N HIS A 34 -4.85 14.10 -18.33
CA HIS A 34 -4.12 13.98 -19.59
C HIS A 34 -3.13 12.84 -19.62
N ALA A 35 -3.02 12.07 -18.55
CA ALA A 35 -2.09 10.96 -18.49
C ALA A 35 -2.59 9.79 -19.33
N LYS A 36 -1.67 9.03 -19.88
CA LYS A 36 -1.98 7.80 -20.61
C LYS A 36 -2.02 6.61 -19.68
N GLN A 37 -1.20 6.64 -18.63
CA GLN A 37 -1.17 5.59 -17.62
C GLN A 37 -0.66 6.17 -16.31
N VAL A 38 -1.15 5.61 -15.22
CA VAL A 38 -0.72 5.98 -13.88
C VAL A 38 -0.54 4.68 -13.08
N ALA A 39 0.56 4.59 -12.35
CA ALA A 39 0.83 3.45 -11.49
C ALA A 39 1.10 3.94 -10.08
N LEU A 40 0.87 3.07 -9.10
CA LEU A 40 1.20 3.32 -7.71
C LEU A 40 2.42 2.50 -7.36
N VAL A 41 3.46 3.14 -6.85
CA VAL A 41 4.68 2.45 -6.41
C VAL A 41 4.96 2.81 -4.97
N GLY A 42 5.45 1.86 -4.22
CA GLY A 42 5.76 2.06 -2.82
C GLY A 42 6.52 0.90 -2.24
N ASP A 43 6.83 1.03 -0.95
CA ASP A 43 7.55 -0.01 -0.24
C ASP A 43 6.76 -1.31 -0.10
N PHE A 44 5.45 -1.26 -0.38
CA PHE A 44 4.57 -2.44 -0.32
C PHE A 44 4.57 -3.24 -1.63
N ASN A 45 5.22 -2.78 -2.68
CA ASN A 45 5.33 -3.52 -3.95
C ASN A 45 6.71 -3.38 -4.58
N ASP A 46 7.74 -3.16 -3.75
CA ASP A 46 9.14 -3.03 -4.17
C ASP A 46 9.35 -1.93 -5.20
N TRP A 47 8.52 -0.90 -5.18
CA TRP A 47 8.60 0.24 -6.12
C TRP A 47 8.51 -0.19 -7.57
N ASP A 48 7.84 -1.32 -7.83
CA ASP A 48 7.72 -1.90 -9.17
C ASP A 48 6.68 -1.13 -9.99
N PRO A 49 7.08 -0.48 -11.09
CA PRO A 49 6.13 0.30 -11.89
C PRO A 49 5.07 -0.54 -12.59
N ALA A 50 5.25 -1.85 -12.66
CA ALA A 50 4.28 -2.74 -13.31
C ALA A 50 3.36 -3.44 -12.32
N ALA A 51 3.62 -3.32 -11.00
CA ALA A 51 2.91 -4.11 -10.01
C ALA A 51 1.49 -3.63 -9.77
N LEU A 52 1.23 -2.33 -9.86
CA LEU A 52 -0.08 -1.78 -9.50
C LEU A 52 -0.49 -0.62 -10.40
N PRO A 53 -0.94 -0.93 -11.63
CA PRO A 53 -1.51 0.11 -12.49
C PRO A 53 -2.85 0.58 -11.92
N LEU A 54 -3.09 1.88 -11.97
CA LEU A 54 -4.35 2.44 -11.50
C LEU A 54 -5.38 2.45 -12.62
N LYS A 55 -6.65 2.50 -12.23
CA LYS A 55 -7.76 2.47 -13.18
C LYS A 55 -8.22 3.90 -13.46
N ARG A 56 -8.34 4.21 -14.76
CA ARG A 56 -8.80 5.51 -15.20
C ARG A 56 -10.31 5.62 -15.11
N HIS A 57 -10.79 6.78 -14.71
CA HIS A 57 -12.21 7.12 -14.70
C HIS A 57 -12.49 8.26 -15.67
N ALA A 58 -13.76 8.41 -16.02
CA ALA A 58 -14.17 9.39 -17.03
C ALA A 58 -13.89 10.84 -16.60
N ASP A 59 -13.81 11.10 -15.29
CA ASP A 59 -13.56 12.44 -14.77
C ASP A 59 -12.07 12.81 -14.75
N GLY A 60 -11.21 11.94 -15.25
CA GLY A 60 -9.77 12.21 -15.26
C GLY A 60 -9.04 11.75 -14.02
N SER A 61 -9.73 11.11 -13.07
CA SER A 61 -9.08 10.53 -11.90
C SER A 61 -8.63 9.10 -12.20
N TRP A 62 -7.65 8.66 -11.42
CA TRP A 62 -7.11 7.30 -11.48
C TRP A 62 -7.13 6.74 -10.07
N THR A 63 -7.66 5.53 -9.92
CA THR A 63 -7.84 4.95 -8.59
C THR A 63 -7.28 3.55 -8.50
N GLY A 64 -6.93 3.18 -7.28
CA GLY A 64 -6.51 1.82 -6.95
C GLY A 64 -6.69 1.58 -5.48
N GLN A 65 -6.75 0.32 -5.11
CA GLN A 65 -6.90 -0.08 -3.71
C GLN A 65 -5.80 -1.07 -3.37
N VAL A 66 -5.19 -0.86 -2.22
CA VAL A 66 -4.14 -1.74 -1.70
C VAL A 66 -4.46 -2.07 -0.26
N THR A 67 -4.34 -3.33 0.09
CA THR A 67 -4.46 -3.75 1.49
C THR A 67 -3.11 -3.61 2.16
N LEU A 68 -3.03 -2.73 3.16
CA LEU A 68 -1.78 -2.42 3.85
C LEU A 68 -1.86 -2.82 5.31
N GLY A 69 -0.73 -3.26 5.85
CA GLY A 69 -0.60 -3.57 7.26
C GLY A 69 -0.38 -2.33 8.10
N HIS A 70 -0.50 -2.50 9.41
CA HIS A 70 -0.25 -1.44 10.37
C HIS A 70 1.18 -0.87 10.20
N GLY A 71 1.30 0.44 10.29
CA GLY A 71 2.58 1.12 10.23
C GLY A 71 2.62 2.21 9.18
N HIS A 72 3.82 2.72 8.95
CA HIS A 72 4.05 3.76 7.96
C HIS A 72 4.48 3.14 6.64
N HIS A 73 3.98 3.69 5.55
CA HIS A 73 4.32 3.24 4.21
C HIS A 73 4.69 4.44 3.36
N HIS A 74 5.72 4.27 2.53
CA HIS A 74 6.16 5.30 1.59
C HIS A 74 5.67 4.91 0.20
N TYR A 75 5.20 5.89 -0.56
CA TYR A 75 4.68 5.64 -1.89
C TYR A 75 4.72 6.89 -2.75
N GLN A 76 4.49 6.73 -4.03
CA GLN A 76 4.24 7.83 -4.94
C GLN A 76 3.55 7.31 -6.19
N PHE A 77 3.02 8.22 -6.98
CA PHE A 77 2.44 7.87 -8.27
C PHE A 77 3.50 7.97 -9.35
N LEU A 78 3.35 7.13 -10.37
CA LEU A 78 4.10 7.28 -11.61
C LEU A 78 3.10 7.70 -12.68
N VAL A 79 3.16 8.95 -13.09
CA VAL A 79 2.27 9.50 -14.12
C VAL A 79 3.03 9.48 -15.43
N ASP A 80 2.64 8.60 -16.34
CA ASP A 80 3.34 8.36 -17.60
C ASP A 80 4.84 8.10 -17.36
N GLY A 81 5.13 7.33 -16.30
CA GLY A 81 6.48 6.95 -15.93
C GLY A 81 7.25 7.97 -15.10
N LYS A 82 6.64 9.10 -14.76
CA LYS A 82 7.30 10.15 -14.00
C LYS A 82 6.79 10.17 -12.56
N PRO A 83 7.69 10.23 -11.57
CA PRO A 83 7.27 10.27 -10.17
C PRO A 83 6.49 11.55 -9.86
N ALA A 84 5.42 11.37 -9.09
CA ALA A 84 4.60 12.48 -8.63
C ALA A 84 4.17 12.23 -7.20
N LEU A 85 4.29 13.25 -6.35
CA LEU A 85 3.82 13.18 -4.98
C LEU A 85 2.31 13.22 -4.95
N ASP A 86 1.73 12.57 -3.93
CA ASP A 86 0.30 12.59 -3.70
C ASP A 86 -0.03 13.85 -2.88
N PRO A 87 -0.79 14.81 -3.44
CA PRO A 87 -1.15 16.01 -2.69
C PRO A 87 -2.08 15.72 -1.51
N ARG A 88 -2.66 14.52 -1.46
CA ARG A 88 -3.53 14.11 -0.35
C ARG A 88 -2.81 13.24 0.67
N ALA A 89 -1.49 13.08 0.54
CA ALA A 89 -0.72 12.28 1.46
C ALA A 89 -0.77 12.86 2.87
N GLN A 90 -0.66 11.99 3.86
CA GLN A 90 -0.62 12.41 5.26
C GLN A 90 0.66 13.15 5.59
N GLY A 91 1.73 12.89 4.84
CA GLY A 91 3.00 13.55 5.04
C GLY A 91 3.95 13.25 3.91
N ILE A 92 5.14 13.80 4.02
CA ILE A 92 6.21 13.61 3.05
C ILE A 92 7.43 13.09 3.80
N ALA A 93 8.05 12.05 3.24
CA ALA A 93 9.27 11.47 3.78
C ALA A 93 10.36 11.51 2.71
N ARG A 94 11.54 11.06 3.05
CA ARG A 94 12.63 10.92 2.09
C ARG A 94 13.05 9.46 2.02
N ASN A 95 13.30 9.00 0.81
CA ASN A 95 13.77 7.64 0.60
C ASN A 95 15.30 7.58 0.74
N GLU A 96 15.88 6.41 0.44
CA GLU A 96 17.33 6.22 0.58
C GLU A 96 18.14 7.10 -0.35
N GLN A 97 17.56 7.51 -1.47
CA GLN A 97 18.19 8.43 -2.41
C GLN A 97 17.95 9.90 -2.05
N ASN A 98 17.38 10.16 -0.86
CA ASN A 98 17.05 11.49 -0.39
C ASN A 98 16.01 12.21 -1.26
N GLU A 99 15.18 11.46 -1.96
CA GLU A 99 14.09 11.99 -2.76
C GLU A 99 12.82 12.02 -1.92
N LYS A 100 11.97 13.02 -2.18
CA LYS A 100 10.70 13.14 -1.46
C LYS A 100 9.73 12.09 -1.95
N VAL A 101 9.05 11.44 -1.02
CA VAL A 101 8.00 10.47 -1.30
C VAL A 101 6.82 10.74 -0.37
N SER A 102 5.66 10.28 -0.78
CA SER A 102 4.44 10.44 0.03
C SER A 102 4.44 9.43 1.17
N LEU A 103 3.81 9.81 2.26
CA LEU A 103 3.74 8.99 3.48
C LEU A 103 2.29 8.74 3.86
N ILE A 104 1.98 7.50 4.20
CA ILE A 104 0.70 7.13 4.77
C ILE A 104 0.94 6.26 6.01
N ALA A 105 0.16 6.53 7.06
CA ALA A 105 0.18 5.73 8.27
C ALA A 105 -1.12 4.95 8.37
N VAL A 106 -1.01 3.67 8.65
CA VAL A 106 -2.15 2.76 8.79
C VAL A 106 -2.18 2.26 10.23
N SER A 107 -3.30 2.44 10.90
CA SER A 107 -3.43 2.03 12.30
C SER A 107 -4.47 0.93 12.48
#